data_ed88ffa30388505a81da6247e49418fb
#
_entry.id   ed88ffa30388505a81da6247e49418fb
#
_cell.length_a   1.000
_cell.length_b   1.000
_cell.length_c   1.000
_cell.angle_alpha   90.00
_cell.angle_beta   90.00
_cell.angle_gamma   90.00
#
_symmetry.space_group_name_H-M   'P 1'
#
loop_
_entity.id
_entity.type
_entity.pdbx_description
1 polymer ?
#
loop_
_entity_poly.entity_id
_entity_poly.type
_entity_poly.pdbx_seq_one_letter_code
_entity_poly.pdbx_strand_id
1 'polypeptide(L)'
;GGTWYWNRYPGAACDVESYVYLPLLEEVGYVPKEKYAHAPEILRHSRAIAEKYDLYRNACFQTEVTAMDWDEETNRWIVSTNRGDRMRARFVCMANGPLHRPKLPGIPGVSSFKGHTFHTSRWDYAYTGGDSTGNLTKLADKRVGIIGTGATAIQCVPHVGAAAKELFVFQRTPSSVDIRDNRPTDSSWSESLEPGWQQARMDNFNILVSGGWQPEDLVKDGWTDIIRKLLVMVQNEENADLSPAGIAKKMELADFQKMEQIRDRVNEIVEDESTAEALKPWYRQFCKRPCFHDDYLATFNRPSVSLVDTAGKGVERITENAVVVDGVSYEIDCLIYATGFEVGTSYVRRSGYELHGRDGLSLSDKWEQGVRTLHGMHSRDFPNCFILSNTQSAFTVNFPHALAEQAKHLAYIVNHALANEVTRVETTREAEDAWVETIISLARDGQKFLEECTPGYYNNEGKPGERSGQNGPYGAGSVKFFELLQAWRDEGSLEGLELS
;
A
#
# COMPACT_ATOMS: atom_id res chain seq x y z
N GLY A 1 6.34 -7.40 -13.83
CA GLY A 1 6.41 -6.98 -12.40
C GLY A 1 5.19 -6.19 -11.98
N GLY A 2 5.29 -5.60 -10.79
CA GLY A 2 4.26 -4.77 -10.20
C GLY A 2 3.29 -5.52 -9.27
N THR A 3 2.49 -4.75 -8.51
CA THR A 3 1.59 -5.28 -7.47
C THR A 3 0.69 -6.39 -8.01
N TRP A 4 -0.03 -6.15 -9.07
CA TRP A 4 -1.02 -7.08 -9.61
C TRP A 4 -0.44 -8.21 -10.47
N TYR A 5 0.82 -8.12 -10.84
CA TYR A 5 1.56 -9.24 -11.41
C TYR A 5 1.99 -10.25 -10.34
N TRP A 6 2.46 -9.76 -9.18
CA TRP A 6 2.92 -10.63 -8.09
C TRP A 6 1.79 -11.12 -7.19
N ASN A 7 0.80 -10.25 -6.87
CA ASN A 7 -0.28 -10.56 -5.95
C ASN A 7 -1.46 -11.18 -6.70
N ARG A 8 -1.35 -12.47 -6.96
CA ARG A 8 -2.35 -13.29 -7.66
C ARG A 8 -2.89 -14.43 -6.79
N TYR A 9 -2.79 -14.29 -5.48
CA TYR A 9 -3.38 -15.22 -4.53
C TYR A 9 -4.91 -15.27 -4.73
N PRO A 10 -5.60 -16.38 -4.34
CA PRO A 10 -7.04 -16.50 -4.52
C PRO A 10 -7.79 -15.41 -3.76
N GLY A 11 -8.77 -14.79 -4.41
CA GLY A 11 -9.54 -13.68 -3.85
C GLY A 11 -8.86 -12.31 -3.91
N ALA A 12 -7.65 -12.19 -4.46
CA ALA A 12 -6.96 -10.91 -4.58
C ALA A 12 -7.78 -9.89 -5.37
N ALA A 13 -8.12 -8.76 -4.74
CA ALA A 13 -8.93 -7.68 -5.30
C ALA A 13 -8.51 -6.33 -4.72
N CYS A 14 -8.86 -5.23 -5.38
CA CYS A 14 -8.79 -3.91 -4.76
C CYS A 14 -9.89 -3.77 -3.70
N ASP A 15 -9.68 -2.88 -2.74
CA ASP A 15 -10.66 -2.49 -1.71
C ASP A 15 -10.90 -0.98 -1.69
N VAL A 16 -10.41 -0.29 -2.71
CA VAL A 16 -10.85 1.01 -3.18
C VAL A 16 -11.70 0.76 -4.41
N GLU A 17 -12.76 1.52 -4.58
CA GLU A 17 -13.66 1.38 -5.74
C GLU A 17 -12.88 1.37 -7.06
N SER A 18 -13.15 0.39 -7.92
CA SER A 18 -12.39 0.19 -9.18
C SER A 18 -12.38 1.40 -10.09
N TYR A 19 -13.49 2.16 -10.10
CA TYR A 19 -13.67 3.30 -10.99
C TYR A 19 -12.78 4.50 -10.64
N VAL A 20 -12.27 4.56 -9.41
CA VAL A 20 -11.27 5.55 -8.97
C VAL A 20 -9.87 4.95 -8.84
N TYR A 21 -9.76 3.63 -8.63
CA TYR A 21 -8.49 2.95 -8.41
C TYR A 21 -7.73 2.63 -9.70
N LEU A 22 -8.43 2.14 -10.75
CA LEU A 22 -7.81 1.82 -12.03
C LEU A 22 -7.55 3.12 -12.80
N PRO A 23 -6.29 3.44 -13.14
CA PRO A 23 -5.99 4.70 -13.85
C PRO A 23 -6.38 4.64 -15.32
N LEU A 24 -6.63 5.82 -15.93
CA LEU A 24 -6.79 5.99 -17.38
C LEU A 24 -7.95 5.15 -17.97
N LEU A 25 -9.05 5.02 -17.24
CA LEU A 25 -10.23 4.27 -17.70
C LEU A 25 -10.86 4.92 -18.95
N GLU A 26 -11.04 6.24 -18.93
CA GLU A 26 -11.61 6.99 -20.07
C GLU A 26 -10.69 6.89 -21.28
N GLU A 27 -9.38 7.08 -21.09
CA GLU A 27 -8.41 7.01 -22.16
C GLU A 27 -8.35 5.63 -22.82
N VAL A 28 -8.47 4.57 -22.02
CA VAL A 28 -8.49 3.18 -22.55
C VAL A 28 -9.87 2.82 -23.11
N GLY A 29 -10.92 3.54 -22.70
CA GLY A 29 -12.31 3.23 -23.08
C GLY A 29 -12.83 1.99 -22.36
N TYR A 30 -12.51 1.85 -21.07
CA TYR A 30 -12.87 0.70 -20.26
C TYR A 30 -13.64 1.09 -19.01
N VAL A 31 -14.68 0.35 -18.68
CA VAL A 31 -15.38 0.44 -17.40
C VAL A 31 -15.23 -0.91 -16.67
N PRO A 32 -14.75 -0.94 -15.42
CA PRO A 32 -14.63 -2.17 -14.63
C PRO A 32 -15.96 -2.92 -14.50
N LYS A 33 -15.90 -4.24 -14.40
CA LYS A 33 -17.10 -5.11 -14.36
C LYS A 33 -17.83 -5.09 -13.02
N GLU A 34 -17.12 -4.67 -11.98
CA GLU A 34 -17.63 -4.65 -10.60
C GLU A 34 -17.00 -3.53 -9.78
N LYS A 35 -17.65 -3.18 -8.68
CA LYS A 35 -17.22 -2.09 -7.79
C LYS A 35 -15.79 -2.30 -7.28
N TYR A 36 -15.41 -3.53 -6.96
CA TYR A 36 -14.05 -3.87 -6.50
C TYR A 36 -13.45 -4.96 -7.38
N ALA A 37 -12.72 -4.55 -8.39
CA ALA A 37 -12.14 -5.44 -9.38
C ALA A 37 -11.12 -6.42 -8.78
N HIS A 38 -11.16 -7.66 -9.26
CA HIS A 38 -10.19 -8.68 -8.92
C HIS A 38 -8.86 -8.52 -9.66
N ALA A 39 -7.79 -9.07 -9.09
CA ALA A 39 -6.42 -8.97 -9.61
C ALA A 39 -6.26 -9.27 -11.12
N PRO A 40 -6.91 -10.31 -11.70
CA PRO A 40 -6.82 -10.56 -13.14
C PRO A 40 -7.36 -9.43 -14.01
N GLU A 41 -8.43 -8.76 -13.56
CA GLU A 41 -9.01 -7.63 -14.28
C GLU A 41 -8.10 -6.41 -14.22
N ILE A 42 -7.56 -6.09 -13.04
CA ILE A 42 -6.62 -4.97 -12.85
C ILE A 42 -5.35 -5.19 -13.68
N LEU A 43 -4.83 -6.42 -13.72
CA LEU A 43 -3.66 -6.74 -14.53
C LEU A 43 -3.96 -6.63 -16.04
N ARG A 44 -5.15 -7.06 -16.50
CA ARG A 44 -5.56 -6.87 -17.90
C ARG A 44 -5.65 -5.40 -18.26
N HIS A 45 -6.25 -4.57 -17.38
CA HIS A 45 -6.33 -3.13 -17.59
C HIS A 45 -4.92 -2.49 -17.70
N SER A 46 -4.00 -2.87 -16.80
CA SER A 46 -2.60 -2.40 -16.87
C SER A 46 -1.93 -2.78 -18.21
N ARG A 47 -2.23 -3.95 -18.75
CA ARG A 47 -1.75 -4.37 -20.08
C ARG A 47 -2.40 -3.58 -21.21
N ALA A 48 -3.70 -3.30 -21.12
CA ALA A 48 -4.41 -2.47 -22.10
C ALA A 48 -3.84 -1.04 -22.18
N ILE A 49 -3.46 -0.46 -21.03
CA ILE A 49 -2.72 0.81 -21.00
C ILE A 49 -1.39 0.68 -21.75
N ALA A 50 -0.62 -0.37 -21.43
CA ALA A 50 0.69 -0.58 -22.06
C ALA A 50 0.59 -0.79 -23.59
N GLU A 51 -0.44 -1.47 -24.05
CA GLU A 51 -0.74 -1.68 -25.49
C GLU A 51 -1.17 -0.37 -26.14
N LYS A 52 -2.10 0.38 -25.53
CA LYS A 52 -2.59 1.65 -26.06
C LYS A 52 -1.49 2.69 -26.29
N TYR A 53 -0.53 2.75 -25.37
CA TYR A 53 0.57 3.73 -25.41
C TYR A 53 1.89 3.14 -25.97
N ASP A 54 1.85 1.97 -26.59
CA ASP A 54 3.02 1.25 -27.17
C ASP A 54 4.20 1.13 -26.20
N LEU A 55 3.93 0.91 -24.92
CA LEU A 55 4.98 0.86 -23.89
C LEU A 55 5.84 -0.40 -24.00
N TYR A 56 5.34 -1.47 -24.63
CA TYR A 56 6.08 -2.71 -24.80
C TYR A 56 7.29 -2.56 -25.74
N ARG A 57 7.23 -1.66 -26.70
CA ARG A 57 8.29 -1.41 -27.67
C ARG A 57 9.64 -1.13 -27.02
N ASN A 58 9.63 -0.41 -25.88
CA ASN A 58 10.84 0.00 -25.17
C ASN A 58 11.00 -0.69 -23.81
N ALA A 59 10.24 -1.77 -23.54
CA ALA A 59 10.28 -2.48 -22.28
C ALA A 59 11.31 -3.62 -22.30
N CYS A 60 12.20 -3.63 -21.31
CA CYS A 60 13.16 -4.73 -21.08
C CYS A 60 12.60 -5.66 -20.00
N PHE A 61 11.85 -6.69 -20.40
CA PHE A 61 11.34 -7.71 -19.49
C PHE A 61 12.41 -8.69 -19.04
N GLN A 62 12.16 -9.40 -17.91
CA GLN A 62 13.11 -10.34 -17.29
C GLN A 62 14.49 -9.69 -17.06
N THR A 63 14.48 -8.40 -16.76
CA THR A 63 15.68 -7.58 -16.56
C THR A 63 15.57 -6.91 -15.19
N GLU A 64 16.51 -7.22 -14.32
CA GLU A 64 16.60 -6.64 -12.99
C GLU A 64 17.75 -5.63 -12.97
N VAL A 65 17.47 -4.41 -12.51
CA VAL A 65 18.50 -3.40 -12.27
C VAL A 65 19.29 -3.83 -11.04
N THR A 66 20.63 -3.83 -11.15
CA THR A 66 21.55 -4.24 -10.07
C THR A 66 22.35 -3.11 -9.49
N ALA A 67 22.54 -2.01 -10.22
CA ALA A 67 23.16 -0.78 -9.78
C ALA A 67 22.79 0.39 -10.69
N MET A 68 22.86 1.60 -10.15
CA MET A 68 22.72 2.84 -10.90
C MET A 68 23.80 3.82 -10.45
N ASP A 69 24.67 4.25 -11.37
CA ASP A 69 25.79 5.11 -11.10
C ASP A 69 25.71 6.38 -11.95
N TRP A 70 25.83 7.55 -11.31
CA TRP A 70 25.89 8.83 -12.01
C TRP A 70 27.26 9.05 -12.66
N ASP A 71 27.27 9.41 -13.92
CA ASP A 71 28.47 9.77 -14.69
C ASP A 71 28.52 11.30 -14.88
N GLU A 72 29.41 11.96 -14.14
CA GLU A 72 29.59 13.42 -14.17
C GLU A 72 30.11 13.93 -15.53
N GLU A 73 30.89 13.14 -16.26
CA GLU A 73 31.45 13.58 -17.55
C GLU A 73 30.37 13.75 -18.61
N THR A 74 29.39 12.84 -18.60
CA THR A 74 28.34 12.81 -19.62
C THR A 74 27.00 13.32 -19.15
N ASN A 75 26.85 13.65 -17.85
CA ASN A 75 25.54 13.93 -17.21
C ASN A 75 24.51 12.84 -17.51
N ARG A 76 24.87 11.58 -17.25
CA ARG A 76 24.02 10.40 -17.51
C ARG A 76 24.08 9.42 -16.35
N TRP A 77 22.99 8.72 -16.17
CA TRP A 77 22.95 7.52 -15.33
C TRP A 77 23.42 6.30 -16.12
N ILE A 78 24.29 5.51 -15.53
CA ILE A 78 24.69 4.20 -16.01
C ILE A 78 23.87 3.17 -15.24
N VAL A 79 22.91 2.56 -15.90
CA VAL A 79 22.01 1.54 -15.33
C VAL A 79 22.57 0.18 -15.66
N SER A 80 22.99 -0.60 -14.66
CA SER A 80 23.53 -1.95 -14.79
C SER A 80 22.43 -2.98 -14.51
N THR A 81 22.46 -4.11 -15.21
CA THR A 81 21.41 -5.13 -15.10
C THR A 81 21.98 -6.53 -14.79
N ASN A 82 21.11 -7.44 -14.32
CA ASN A 82 21.43 -8.85 -14.08
C ASN A 82 21.78 -9.63 -15.35
N ARG A 83 21.62 -9.03 -16.54
CA ARG A 83 21.95 -9.63 -17.84
C ARG A 83 23.36 -9.27 -18.30
N GLY A 84 24.09 -8.46 -17.51
CA GLY A 84 25.44 -8.00 -17.84
C GLY A 84 25.46 -6.82 -18.82
N ASP A 85 24.32 -6.29 -19.21
CA ASP A 85 24.22 -5.09 -20.05
C ASP A 85 24.20 -3.81 -19.19
N ARG A 86 24.54 -2.69 -19.82
CA ARG A 86 24.54 -1.35 -19.22
C ARG A 86 23.86 -0.38 -20.17
N MET A 87 22.96 0.43 -19.62
CA MET A 87 22.23 1.46 -20.36
C MET A 87 22.63 2.85 -19.87
N ARG A 88 22.74 3.81 -20.80
CA ARG A 88 22.88 5.23 -20.47
C ARG A 88 21.54 5.92 -20.51
N ALA A 89 21.15 6.57 -19.43
CA ALA A 89 19.89 7.31 -19.35
C ALA A 89 20.14 8.78 -18.95
N ARG A 90 19.46 9.71 -19.61
CA ARG A 90 19.50 11.13 -19.24
C ARG A 90 18.71 11.36 -17.95
N PHE A 91 17.53 10.78 -17.86
CA PHE A 91 16.65 10.80 -16.70
C PHE A 91 16.33 9.40 -16.25
N VAL A 92 16.23 9.19 -14.96
CA VAL A 92 15.76 7.94 -14.36
C VAL A 92 14.59 8.19 -13.43
N CYS A 93 13.58 7.35 -13.49
CA CYS A 93 12.41 7.41 -12.62
C CYS A 93 12.30 6.10 -11.83
N MET A 94 12.43 6.21 -10.52
CA MET A 94 12.38 5.09 -9.58
C MET A 94 10.93 4.81 -9.19
N ALA A 95 10.23 4.01 -9.99
CA ALA A 95 8.82 3.63 -9.77
C ALA A 95 8.69 2.18 -9.26
N ASN A 96 9.51 1.78 -8.31
CA ASN A 96 9.64 0.39 -7.84
C ASN A 96 8.40 -0.13 -7.13
N GLY A 97 7.60 0.75 -6.52
CA GLY A 97 6.42 0.39 -5.71
C GLY A 97 6.78 -0.32 -4.39
N PRO A 98 5.82 -0.45 -3.45
CA PRO A 98 6.06 -1.01 -2.13
C PRO A 98 5.69 -2.50 -1.98
N LEU A 99 4.84 -3.07 -2.85
CA LEU A 99 4.18 -4.36 -2.63
C LEU A 99 4.70 -5.47 -3.56
N HIS A 100 6.01 -5.65 -3.65
CA HIS A 100 6.63 -6.65 -4.51
C HIS A 100 7.69 -7.52 -3.83
N ARG A 101 8.40 -7.02 -2.80
CA ARG A 101 9.37 -7.79 -2.01
C ARG A 101 8.72 -8.39 -0.77
N PRO A 102 8.59 -9.72 -0.69
CA PRO A 102 8.01 -10.39 0.46
C PRO A 102 8.83 -10.11 1.73
N LYS A 103 8.15 -9.85 2.85
CA LYS A 103 8.75 -9.82 4.18
C LYS A 103 8.47 -11.14 4.87
N LEU A 104 9.50 -11.93 5.10
CA LEU A 104 9.38 -13.16 5.89
C LEU A 104 9.57 -12.84 7.38
N PRO A 105 8.82 -13.50 8.28
CA PRO A 105 8.97 -13.29 9.70
C PRO A 105 10.28 -13.91 10.21
N GLY A 106 10.89 -13.28 11.22
CA GLY A 106 12.08 -13.80 11.92
C GLY A 106 11.76 -14.91 12.93
N ILE A 107 10.86 -15.83 12.60
CA ILE A 107 10.44 -16.92 13.49
C ILE A 107 11.56 -17.98 13.58
N PRO A 108 11.98 -18.41 14.78
CA PRO A 108 12.93 -19.49 14.95
C PRO A 108 12.49 -20.76 14.21
N GLY A 109 13.40 -21.36 13.45
CA GLY A 109 13.12 -22.59 12.71
C GLY A 109 12.36 -22.42 11.39
N VAL A 110 12.18 -21.19 10.88
CA VAL A 110 11.50 -20.94 9.60
C VAL A 110 12.08 -21.73 8.41
N SER A 111 13.39 -21.98 8.43
CA SER A 111 14.10 -22.79 7.43
C SER A 111 14.09 -24.30 7.71
N SER A 112 13.58 -24.74 8.86
CA SER A 112 13.54 -26.15 9.25
C SER A 112 12.32 -26.90 8.70
N PHE A 113 11.29 -26.18 8.28
CA PHE A 113 10.04 -26.77 7.80
C PHE A 113 10.28 -27.60 6.52
N LYS A 114 9.85 -28.84 6.52
CA LYS A 114 10.01 -29.79 5.42
C LYS A 114 8.77 -29.92 4.53
N GLY A 115 7.64 -29.41 4.97
CA GLY A 115 6.42 -29.31 4.16
C GLY A 115 6.55 -28.25 3.07
N HIS A 116 5.50 -28.11 2.27
CA HIS A 116 5.47 -27.09 1.23
C HIS A 116 5.28 -25.68 1.81
N THR A 117 6.00 -24.69 1.28
CA THR A 117 5.89 -23.33 1.81
C THR A 117 6.06 -22.27 0.73
N PHE A 118 5.27 -21.20 0.81
CA PHE A 118 5.36 -20.05 -0.06
C PHE A 118 4.77 -18.78 0.60
N HIS A 119 5.17 -17.64 0.07
CA HIS A 119 4.55 -16.36 0.41
C HIS A 119 3.35 -16.10 -0.51
N THR A 120 2.29 -15.46 -0.01
CA THR A 120 1.06 -15.17 -0.78
C THR A 120 1.33 -14.48 -2.12
N SER A 121 2.30 -13.57 -2.19
CA SER A 121 2.70 -12.91 -3.45
C SER A 121 3.46 -13.82 -4.43
N ARG A 122 3.70 -15.06 -4.06
CA ARG A 122 4.32 -16.11 -4.89
C ARG A 122 3.47 -17.39 -4.80
N TRP A 123 2.14 -17.22 -4.92
CA TRP A 123 1.19 -18.31 -4.79
C TRP A 123 1.50 -19.46 -5.74
N ASP A 124 1.58 -20.66 -5.20
CA ASP A 124 1.91 -21.86 -5.97
C ASP A 124 0.64 -22.66 -6.32
N TYR A 125 0.05 -22.33 -7.46
CA TYR A 125 -1.11 -23.07 -8.01
C TYR A 125 -0.75 -24.46 -8.51
N ALA A 126 0.51 -24.76 -8.77
CA ALA A 126 0.92 -26.14 -9.10
C ALA A 126 0.72 -27.05 -7.89
N TYR A 127 0.96 -26.53 -6.68
CA TYR A 127 0.72 -27.22 -5.42
C TYR A 127 -0.75 -27.19 -4.98
N THR A 128 -1.37 -26.01 -4.96
CA THR A 128 -2.73 -25.83 -4.40
C THR A 128 -3.86 -26.25 -5.35
N GLY A 129 -3.58 -26.32 -6.64
CA GLY A 129 -4.62 -26.36 -7.67
C GLY A 129 -5.36 -25.02 -7.79
N GLY A 130 -6.37 -24.97 -8.65
CA GLY A 130 -7.20 -23.80 -8.84
C GLY A 130 -6.50 -22.62 -9.52
N ASP A 131 -7.02 -21.43 -9.27
CA ASP A 131 -6.51 -20.15 -9.78
C ASP A 131 -6.87 -19.00 -8.84
N SER A 132 -6.71 -17.76 -9.30
CA SER A 132 -7.01 -16.55 -8.50
C SER A 132 -8.48 -16.39 -8.10
N THR A 133 -9.38 -17.20 -8.63
CA THR A 133 -10.81 -17.25 -8.24
C THR A 133 -11.09 -18.31 -7.16
N GLY A 134 -10.08 -19.12 -6.82
CA GLY A 134 -10.22 -20.21 -5.83
C GLY A 134 -10.06 -21.60 -6.44
N ASN A 135 -11.00 -22.52 -6.10
CA ASN A 135 -10.99 -23.91 -6.58
C ASN A 135 -9.69 -24.67 -6.27
N LEU A 136 -9.17 -24.52 -5.06
CA LEU A 136 -7.86 -25.04 -4.63
C LEU A 136 -7.92 -26.56 -4.37
N THR A 137 -8.33 -27.34 -5.36
CA THR A 137 -8.73 -28.75 -5.24
C THR A 137 -7.64 -29.67 -4.70
N LYS A 138 -6.38 -29.31 -4.82
CA LYS A 138 -5.25 -30.12 -4.32
C LYS A 138 -4.99 -29.93 -2.81
N LEU A 139 -5.75 -29.06 -2.13
CA LEU A 139 -5.68 -28.86 -0.69
C LEU A 139 -6.64 -29.78 0.10
N ALA A 140 -7.52 -30.53 -0.55
CA ALA A 140 -8.58 -31.31 0.08
C ALA A 140 -8.08 -32.38 1.08
N ASP A 141 -6.84 -32.84 0.95
CA ASP A 141 -6.18 -33.79 1.87
C ASP A 141 -5.11 -33.12 2.75
N LYS A 142 -4.92 -31.80 2.69
CA LYS A 142 -3.84 -31.07 3.34
C LYS A 142 -4.30 -30.30 4.58
N ARG A 143 -3.45 -30.34 5.61
CA ARG A 143 -3.50 -29.42 6.75
C ARG A 143 -2.68 -28.18 6.39
N VAL A 144 -3.29 -27.02 6.36
CA VAL A 144 -2.67 -25.77 5.91
C VAL A 144 -2.54 -24.81 7.08
N GLY A 145 -1.38 -24.21 7.24
CA GLY A 145 -1.14 -23.09 8.15
C GLY A 145 -1.00 -21.77 7.37
N ILE A 146 -1.66 -20.69 7.83
CA ILE A 146 -1.45 -19.33 7.32
C ILE A 146 -0.95 -18.46 8.47
N ILE A 147 0.23 -17.83 8.31
CA ILE A 147 0.74 -16.85 9.28
C ILE A 147 0.40 -15.45 8.81
N GLY A 148 -0.39 -14.72 9.62
CA GLY A 148 -0.83 -13.36 9.37
C GLY A 148 -2.32 -13.24 9.10
N THR A 149 -2.88 -12.08 9.51
CA THR A 149 -4.30 -11.74 9.42
C THR A 149 -4.53 -10.35 8.81
N GLY A 150 -3.56 -9.83 8.03
CA GLY A 150 -3.70 -8.56 7.31
C GLY A 150 -4.51 -8.68 6.01
N ALA A 151 -4.57 -7.60 5.22
CA ALA A 151 -5.40 -7.49 4.03
C ALA A 151 -5.29 -8.67 3.04
N THR A 152 -4.09 -9.24 2.89
CA THR A 152 -3.88 -10.41 2.03
C THR A 152 -4.52 -11.68 2.60
N ALA A 153 -4.29 -11.94 3.90
CA ALA A 153 -4.88 -13.12 4.57
C ALA A 153 -6.40 -13.06 4.54
N ILE A 154 -6.99 -11.90 4.82
CA ILE A 154 -8.44 -11.69 4.80
C ILE A 154 -9.06 -12.08 3.46
N GLN A 155 -8.37 -11.85 2.37
CA GLN A 155 -8.85 -12.21 1.04
C GLN A 155 -8.64 -13.69 0.69
N CYS A 156 -7.53 -14.32 1.10
CA CYS A 156 -7.25 -15.71 0.72
C CYS A 156 -7.76 -16.77 1.71
N VAL A 157 -7.95 -16.43 2.99
CA VAL A 157 -8.44 -17.37 4.04
C VAL A 157 -9.78 -18.00 3.66
N PRO A 158 -10.81 -17.30 3.14
CA PRO A 158 -12.06 -17.92 2.74
C PRO A 158 -11.89 -19.01 1.67
N HIS A 159 -11.02 -18.79 0.71
CA HIS A 159 -10.74 -19.76 -0.36
C HIS A 159 -9.97 -20.98 0.14
N VAL A 160 -8.99 -20.78 1.03
CA VAL A 160 -8.24 -21.89 1.63
C VAL A 160 -9.11 -22.67 2.60
N GLY A 161 -9.91 -21.99 3.44
CA GLY A 161 -10.84 -22.62 4.37
C GLY A 161 -11.94 -23.42 3.70
N ALA A 162 -12.32 -23.05 2.46
CA ALA A 162 -13.29 -23.82 1.67
C ALA A 162 -12.68 -25.09 1.04
N ALA A 163 -11.35 -25.17 0.91
CA ALA A 163 -10.69 -26.20 0.12
C ALA A 163 -9.80 -27.15 0.94
N ALA A 164 -9.17 -26.65 2.01
CA ALA A 164 -8.24 -27.44 2.82
C ALA A 164 -8.99 -28.47 3.69
N LYS A 165 -8.30 -29.60 3.99
CA LYS A 165 -8.76 -30.57 4.97
C LYS A 165 -8.90 -29.91 6.35
N GLU A 166 -7.89 -29.16 6.74
CA GLU A 166 -7.84 -28.34 7.94
C GLU A 166 -7.07 -27.05 7.65
N LEU A 167 -7.53 -25.93 8.19
CA LEU A 167 -6.85 -24.65 8.11
C LEU A 167 -6.59 -24.09 9.51
N PHE A 168 -5.34 -23.78 9.81
CA PHE A 168 -4.93 -23.02 11.00
C PHE A 168 -4.52 -21.60 10.59
N VAL A 169 -5.19 -20.60 11.13
CA VAL A 169 -4.89 -19.18 10.89
C VAL A 169 -4.17 -18.64 12.13
N PHE A 170 -2.86 -18.41 12.04
CA PHE A 170 -2.04 -17.91 13.13
C PHE A 170 -2.11 -16.39 13.20
N GLN A 171 -2.75 -15.89 14.26
CA GLN A 171 -3.01 -14.50 14.51
C GLN A 171 -2.10 -13.93 15.60
N ARG A 172 -1.40 -12.83 15.29
CA ARG A 172 -0.73 -12.02 16.33
C ARG A 172 -1.66 -10.97 16.91
N THR A 173 -2.38 -10.26 16.04
CA THR A 173 -3.41 -9.26 16.38
C THR A 173 -4.47 -9.29 15.30
N PRO A 174 -5.76 -9.18 15.63
CA PRO A 174 -6.84 -9.15 14.65
C PRO A 174 -6.72 -7.91 13.74
N SER A 175 -7.31 -7.99 12.56
CA SER A 175 -7.56 -6.82 11.72
C SER A 175 -8.98 -6.31 11.89
N SER A 176 -9.21 -5.02 11.70
CA SER A 176 -10.55 -4.48 11.57
C SER A 176 -11.10 -4.89 10.20
N VAL A 177 -12.21 -5.65 10.18
CA VAL A 177 -12.81 -6.18 8.95
C VAL A 177 -14.23 -5.66 8.83
N ASP A 178 -14.43 -4.67 7.97
CA ASP A 178 -15.73 -4.09 7.67
C ASP A 178 -16.34 -4.71 6.40
N ILE A 179 -17.54 -4.31 6.06
CA ILE A 179 -18.28 -4.75 4.89
C ILE A 179 -17.59 -4.22 3.62
N ARG A 180 -17.45 -5.07 2.61
CA ARG A 180 -16.98 -4.68 1.27
C ARG A 180 -18.15 -4.33 0.35
N ASP A 181 -19.23 -5.10 0.38
CA ASP A 181 -20.40 -4.96 -0.49
C ASP A 181 -20.01 -4.88 -1.98
N ASN A 182 -19.25 -5.88 -2.46
CA ASN A 182 -18.90 -5.95 -3.88
C ASN A 182 -20.14 -6.27 -4.72
N ARG A 183 -20.28 -5.60 -5.87
CA ARG A 183 -21.41 -5.77 -6.77
C ARG A 183 -21.01 -5.51 -8.22
N PRO A 184 -21.72 -6.12 -9.18
CA PRO A 184 -21.54 -5.83 -10.59
C PRO A 184 -21.76 -4.34 -10.89
N THR A 185 -21.03 -3.84 -11.89
CA THR A 185 -21.24 -2.48 -12.42
C THR A 185 -22.63 -2.36 -13.00
N ASP A 186 -23.35 -1.34 -12.58
CA ASP A 186 -24.67 -1.01 -13.15
C ASP A 186 -24.52 -0.55 -14.60
N SER A 187 -25.21 -1.22 -15.53
CA SER A 187 -25.11 -0.94 -16.94
C SER A 187 -25.72 0.43 -17.30
N SER A 188 -26.82 0.82 -16.64
CA SER A 188 -27.47 2.11 -16.88
C SER A 188 -26.58 3.27 -16.43
N TRP A 189 -25.88 3.09 -15.29
CA TRP A 189 -24.89 4.06 -14.83
C TRP A 189 -23.71 4.14 -15.80
N SER A 190 -23.15 3.00 -16.23
CA SER A 190 -21.97 3.01 -17.12
C SER A 190 -22.27 3.60 -18.50
N GLU A 191 -23.50 3.46 -19.00
CA GLU A 191 -23.96 4.08 -20.25
C GLU A 191 -24.23 5.58 -20.14
N SER A 192 -24.41 6.10 -18.92
CA SER A 192 -24.66 7.52 -18.64
C SER A 192 -23.39 8.35 -18.38
N LEU A 193 -22.22 7.72 -18.43
CA LEU A 193 -20.97 8.39 -18.11
C LEU A 193 -20.59 9.43 -19.19
N GLU A 194 -20.34 10.65 -18.76
CA GLU A 194 -19.90 11.76 -19.61
C GLU A 194 -18.37 11.97 -19.50
N PRO A 195 -17.70 12.51 -20.51
CA PRO A 195 -16.27 12.78 -20.48
C PRO A 195 -15.85 13.58 -19.23
N GLY A 196 -14.76 13.16 -18.57
CA GLY A 196 -14.28 13.74 -17.32
C GLY A 196 -14.85 13.07 -16.05
N TRP A 197 -15.70 12.06 -16.19
CA TRP A 197 -16.34 11.38 -15.07
C TRP A 197 -15.33 10.75 -14.09
N GLN A 198 -14.26 10.18 -14.62
CA GLN A 198 -13.27 9.50 -13.78
C GLN A 198 -12.50 10.50 -12.90
N GLN A 199 -12.03 11.60 -13.49
CA GLN A 199 -11.32 12.63 -12.74
C GLN A 199 -12.23 13.24 -11.66
N ALA A 200 -13.46 13.61 -12.00
CA ALA A 200 -14.43 14.15 -11.05
C ALA A 200 -14.69 13.18 -9.87
N ARG A 201 -14.77 11.87 -10.15
CA ARG A 201 -14.98 10.84 -9.14
C ARG A 201 -13.74 10.64 -8.26
N MET A 202 -12.54 10.65 -8.85
CA MET A 202 -11.27 10.58 -8.11
C MET A 202 -11.07 11.77 -7.17
N ASP A 203 -11.37 12.98 -7.64
CA ASP A 203 -11.26 14.20 -6.84
C ASP A 203 -12.25 14.20 -5.68
N ASN A 204 -13.51 13.83 -5.94
CA ASN A 204 -14.54 13.66 -4.92
C ASN A 204 -14.07 12.68 -3.84
N PHE A 205 -13.63 11.49 -4.26
CA PHE A 205 -13.12 10.47 -3.33
C PHE A 205 -11.93 10.97 -2.52
N ASN A 206 -10.92 11.57 -3.17
CA ASN A 206 -9.71 12.03 -2.50
C ASN A 206 -9.99 13.15 -1.48
N ILE A 207 -10.90 14.08 -1.81
CA ILE A 207 -11.33 15.13 -0.89
C ILE A 207 -12.01 14.50 0.33
N LEU A 208 -12.96 13.58 0.14
CA LEU A 208 -13.70 12.94 1.23
C LEU A 208 -12.77 12.14 2.16
N VAL A 209 -11.90 11.27 1.60
CA VAL A 209 -10.98 10.45 2.43
C VAL A 209 -9.86 11.28 3.08
N SER A 210 -9.65 12.51 2.65
CA SER A 210 -8.72 13.47 3.27
C SER A 210 -9.40 14.37 4.32
N GLY A 211 -10.67 14.14 4.61
CA GLY A 211 -11.40 14.93 5.60
C GLY A 211 -12.05 16.20 5.06
N GLY A 212 -12.10 16.40 3.75
CA GLY A 212 -12.81 17.53 3.13
C GLY A 212 -14.31 17.25 2.94
N TRP A 213 -15.06 18.31 2.66
CA TRP A 213 -16.50 18.23 2.42
C TRP A 213 -16.82 18.16 0.93
N GLN A 214 -17.81 17.36 0.58
CA GLN A 214 -18.41 17.30 -0.76
C GLN A 214 -19.94 17.25 -0.63
N PRO A 215 -20.70 17.86 -1.56
CA PRO A 215 -22.16 17.83 -1.53
C PRO A 215 -22.75 16.42 -1.69
N GLU A 216 -22.04 15.55 -2.40
CA GLU A 216 -22.39 14.15 -2.58
C GLU A 216 -21.13 13.27 -2.48
N ASP A 217 -21.28 12.10 -1.87
CA ASP A 217 -20.30 11.03 -1.94
C ASP A 217 -20.58 10.16 -3.16
N LEU A 218 -19.78 10.31 -4.20
CA LEU A 218 -19.95 9.57 -5.46
C LEU A 218 -19.57 8.08 -5.33
N VAL A 219 -18.74 7.72 -4.35
CA VAL A 219 -18.18 6.37 -4.20
C VAL A 219 -18.99 5.53 -3.22
N LYS A 220 -19.35 6.10 -2.07
CA LYS A 220 -20.15 5.44 -1.01
C LYS A 220 -19.56 4.09 -0.63
N ASP A 221 -18.28 4.07 -0.24
CA ASP A 221 -17.58 2.88 0.20
C ASP A 221 -17.15 2.95 1.68
N GLY A 222 -16.51 1.88 2.17
CA GLY A 222 -16.04 1.82 3.54
C GLY A 222 -15.01 2.90 3.87
N TRP A 223 -14.20 3.37 2.92
CA TRP A 223 -13.22 4.41 3.13
C TRP A 223 -13.87 5.78 3.34
N THR A 224 -14.84 6.13 2.49
CA THR A 224 -15.57 7.40 2.65
C THR A 224 -16.47 7.39 3.89
N ASP A 225 -17.06 6.23 4.26
CA ASP A 225 -17.89 6.08 5.46
C ASP A 225 -17.08 6.34 6.75
N ILE A 226 -15.87 5.80 6.85
CA ILE A 226 -14.98 6.01 7.99
C ILE A 226 -14.75 7.50 8.24
N ILE A 227 -14.28 8.21 7.22
CA ILE A 227 -13.91 9.62 7.34
C ILE A 227 -15.13 10.50 7.51
N ARG A 228 -16.22 10.22 6.77
CA ARG A 228 -17.47 10.99 6.89
C ARG A 228 -18.05 10.93 8.30
N LYS A 229 -18.06 9.77 8.94
CA LYS A 229 -18.52 9.64 10.33
C LYS A 229 -17.69 10.48 11.30
N LEU A 230 -16.38 10.49 11.13
CA LEU A 230 -15.48 11.34 11.91
C LEU A 230 -15.82 12.83 11.74
N LEU A 231 -16.10 13.28 10.52
CA LEU A 231 -16.40 14.69 10.22
C LEU A 231 -17.80 15.13 10.65
N VAL A 232 -18.83 14.29 10.42
CA VAL A 232 -20.22 14.60 10.79
C VAL A 232 -20.35 14.85 12.31
N MET A 233 -19.61 14.11 13.13
CA MET A 233 -19.58 14.34 14.57
C MET A 233 -18.94 15.68 14.97
N VAL A 234 -17.98 16.17 14.17
CA VAL A 234 -17.36 17.48 14.43
C VAL A 234 -18.30 18.63 14.05
N GLN A 235 -19.16 18.46 13.05
CA GLN A 235 -19.95 19.53 12.44
C GLN A 235 -21.38 19.70 13.01
N ASN A 236 -22.00 18.63 13.57
CA ASN A 236 -23.42 18.61 13.89
C ASN A 236 -23.85 19.11 15.30
N GLU A 237 -22.93 19.64 16.10
CA GLU A 237 -23.30 20.24 17.41
C GLU A 237 -23.31 21.75 17.30
N GLU A 238 -24.48 22.38 17.58
CA GLU A 238 -24.68 23.86 17.59
C GLU A 238 -23.73 24.63 18.54
N ASN A 239 -23.07 23.94 19.49
CA ASN A 239 -22.08 24.50 20.41
C ASN A 239 -20.79 23.66 20.46
N ALA A 240 -20.33 23.18 19.30
CA ALA A 240 -19.14 22.33 19.23
C ALA A 240 -17.91 23.07 19.76
N ASP A 241 -17.19 22.44 20.66
CA ASP A 241 -15.81 22.86 20.96
C ASP A 241 -14.93 22.62 19.76
N LEU A 242 -14.65 23.66 18.98
CA LEU A 242 -13.82 23.69 17.81
C LEU A 242 -12.34 23.95 18.14
N SER A 243 -11.97 23.95 19.42
CA SER A 243 -10.56 23.95 19.80
C SER A 243 -9.87 22.67 19.29
N PRO A 244 -8.56 22.69 19.05
CA PRO A 244 -7.81 21.49 18.65
C PRO A 244 -8.06 20.30 19.59
N ALA A 245 -8.18 20.54 20.90
CA ALA A 245 -8.49 19.51 21.90
C ALA A 245 -9.93 18.99 21.78
N GLY A 246 -10.91 19.85 21.52
CA GLY A 246 -12.30 19.47 21.29
C GLY A 246 -12.47 18.62 20.02
N ILE A 247 -11.81 19.02 18.93
CA ILE A 247 -11.79 18.25 17.67
C ILE A 247 -11.15 16.88 17.88
N ALA A 248 -9.98 16.81 18.54
CA ALA A 248 -9.30 15.56 18.82
C ALA A 248 -10.17 14.59 19.63
N LYS A 249 -10.87 15.08 20.66
CA LYS A 249 -11.78 14.26 21.48
C LYS A 249 -12.96 13.73 20.68
N LYS A 250 -13.52 14.52 19.77
CA LYS A 250 -14.62 14.09 18.89
C LYS A 250 -14.15 13.03 17.88
N MET A 251 -12.96 13.22 17.30
CA MET A 251 -12.36 12.23 16.43
C MET A 251 -12.10 10.90 17.15
N GLU A 252 -11.64 10.95 18.40
CA GLU A 252 -11.45 9.75 19.22
C GLU A 252 -12.78 9.03 19.52
N LEU A 253 -13.85 9.77 19.84
CA LEU A 253 -15.18 9.20 20.06
C LEU A 253 -15.75 8.56 18.80
N ALA A 254 -15.60 9.20 17.64
CA ALA A 254 -16.05 8.66 16.35
C ALA A 254 -15.28 7.40 15.96
N ASP A 255 -13.96 7.38 16.17
CA ASP A 255 -13.12 6.19 16.00
C ASP A 255 -13.61 5.05 16.90
N PHE A 256 -13.84 5.34 18.19
CA PHE A 256 -14.36 4.36 19.14
C PHE A 256 -15.71 3.76 18.68
N GLN A 257 -16.65 4.60 18.25
CA GLN A 257 -17.95 4.14 17.76
C GLN A 257 -17.84 3.28 16.49
N LYS A 258 -16.95 3.65 15.56
CA LYS A 258 -16.71 2.83 14.38
C LYS A 258 -16.11 1.48 14.74
N MET A 259 -15.16 1.45 15.66
CA MET A 259 -14.56 0.20 16.13
C MET A 259 -15.54 -0.69 16.90
N GLU A 260 -16.51 -0.09 17.64
CA GLU A 260 -17.62 -0.86 18.24
C GLU A 260 -18.47 -1.53 17.17
N GLN A 261 -18.89 -0.81 16.12
CA GLN A 261 -19.64 -1.40 15.01
C GLN A 261 -18.92 -2.58 14.38
N ILE A 262 -17.58 -2.49 14.23
CA ILE A 262 -16.76 -3.60 13.72
C ILE A 262 -16.75 -4.79 14.68
N ARG A 263 -16.65 -4.56 16.00
CA ARG A 263 -16.71 -5.61 17.02
C ARG A 263 -18.09 -6.26 17.10
N ASP A 264 -19.16 -5.47 16.99
CA ASP A 264 -20.55 -5.98 16.93
C ASP A 264 -20.73 -6.89 15.72
N ARG A 265 -20.21 -6.49 14.55
CA ARG A 265 -20.24 -7.32 13.35
C ARG A 265 -19.50 -8.67 13.55
N VAL A 266 -18.42 -8.70 14.30
CA VAL A 266 -17.75 -9.96 14.65
C VAL A 266 -18.69 -10.87 15.46
N ASN A 267 -19.35 -10.32 16.50
CA ASN A 267 -20.31 -11.05 17.32
C ASN A 267 -21.52 -11.57 16.53
N GLU A 268 -21.99 -10.80 15.55
CA GLU A 268 -23.14 -11.19 14.73
C GLU A 268 -22.83 -12.34 13.78
N ILE A 269 -21.57 -12.46 13.33
CA ILE A 269 -21.18 -13.41 12.28
C ILE A 269 -20.51 -14.65 12.84
N VAL A 270 -19.64 -14.53 13.84
CA VAL A 270 -18.82 -15.63 14.36
C VAL A 270 -19.58 -16.34 15.50
N GLU A 271 -19.85 -17.63 15.31
CA GLU A 271 -20.71 -18.42 16.20
C GLU A 271 -20.01 -18.85 17.51
N ASP A 272 -18.71 -19.16 17.45
CA ASP A 272 -17.92 -19.51 18.64
C ASP A 272 -17.48 -18.25 19.39
N GLU A 273 -17.93 -18.12 20.64
CA GLU A 273 -17.69 -16.92 21.47
C GLU A 273 -16.19 -16.63 21.67
N SER A 274 -15.37 -17.68 21.86
CA SER A 274 -13.94 -17.51 22.08
C SER A 274 -13.22 -17.03 20.82
N THR A 275 -13.59 -17.55 19.67
CA THR A 275 -13.10 -17.12 18.36
C THR A 275 -13.56 -15.71 18.04
N ALA A 276 -14.84 -15.38 18.32
CA ALA A 276 -15.36 -14.03 18.14
C ALA A 276 -14.56 -13.01 18.97
N GLU A 277 -14.32 -13.31 20.26
CA GLU A 277 -13.55 -12.41 21.13
C GLU A 277 -12.12 -12.19 20.61
N ALA A 278 -11.46 -13.26 20.15
CA ALA A 278 -10.11 -13.19 19.59
C ALA A 278 -10.03 -12.41 18.27
N LEU A 279 -11.11 -12.34 17.51
CA LEU A 279 -11.18 -11.59 16.24
C LEU A 279 -11.54 -10.12 16.41
N LYS A 280 -11.93 -9.67 17.62
CA LYS A 280 -12.25 -8.25 17.87
C LYS A 280 -11.01 -7.37 17.90
N PRO A 281 -10.96 -6.29 17.08
CA PRO A 281 -9.85 -5.35 17.10
C PRO A 281 -10.00 -4.35 18.27
N TRP A 282 -9.16 -4.45 19.29
CA TRP A 282 -9.12 -3.58 20.46
C TRP A 282 -8.04 -2.48 20.33
N TYR A 283 -8.04 -1.76 19.20
CA TYR A 283 -7.11 -0.66 18.90
C TYR A 283 -7.82 0.39 18.05
N ARG A 284 -7.26 1.59 17.95
CA ARG A 284 -7.80 2.68 17.12
C ARG A 284 -7.68 2.31 15.64
N GLN A 285 -8.70 2.61 14.84
CA GLN A 285 -8.88 2.08 13.49
C GLN A 285 -7.64 2.23 12.59
N PHE A 286 -7.04 3.43 12.56
CA PHE A 286 -5.87 3.69 11.73
C PHE A 286 -4.52 3.24 12.32
N CYS A 287 -4.52 2.58 13.47
CA CYS A 287 -3.33 1.88 13.96
C CYS A 287 -2.89 0.76 13.03
N LYS A 288 -3.84 0.15 12.32
CA LYS A 288 -3.60 -0.82 11.25
C LYS A 288 -4.42 -0.41 10.03
N ARG A 289 -4.03 -0.92 8.87
CA ARG A 289 -4.80 -0.71 7.65
C ARG A 289 -6.22 -1.26 7.82
N PRO A 290 -7.28 -0.46 7.68
CA PRO A 290 -8.64 -0.96 7.62
C PRO A 290 -8.82 -1.96 6.48
N CYS A 291 -9.59 -3.02 6.72
CA CYS A 291 -9.86 -4.07 5.76
C CYS A 291 -11.36 -4.23 5.54
N PHE A 292 -11.72 -4.72 4.36
CA PHE A 292 -13.11 -4.89 3.95
C PHE A 292 -13.29 -6.27 3.30
N HIS A 293 -14.17 -7.10 3.84
CA HIS A 293 -14.47 -8.42 3.27
C HIS A 293 -15.79 -8.97 3.83
N ASP A 294 -16.56 -9.62 2.97
CA ASP A 294 -17.87 -10.13 3.37
C ASP A 294 -17.81 -11.56 3.95
N ASP A 295 -16.86 -12.40 3.51
CA ASP A 295 -16.81 -13.82 3.86
C ASP A 295 -15.75 -14.20 4.92
N TYR A 296 -14.80 -13.30 5.24
CA TYR A 296 -13.69 -13.66 6.11
C TYR A 296 -14.12 -14.12 7.50
N LEU A 297 -14.98 -13.36 8.15
CA LEU A 297 -15.46 -13.69 9.50
C LEU A 297 -16.25 -15.00 9.53
N ALA A 298 -17.18 -15.19 8.56
CA ALA A 298 -17.98 -16.40 8.45
C ALA A 298 -17.14 -17.66 8.17
N THR A 299 -15.93 -17.51 7.65
CA THR A 299 -15.02 -18.63 7.40
C THR A 299 -14.67 -19.38 8.68
N PHE A 300 -14.60 -18.70 9.83
CA PHE A 300 -14.28 -19.30 11.12
C PHE A 300 -15.42 -20.13 11.72
N ASN A 301 -16.63 -20.11 11.16
CA ASN A 301 -17.72 -21.02 11.52
C ASN A 301 -17.58 -22.40 10.85
N ARG A 302 -16.60 -22.59 9.96
CA ARG A 302 -16.32 -23.90 9.36
C ARG A 302 -15.60 -24.80 10.35
N PRO A 303 -16.05 -26.06 10.56
CA PRO A 303 -15.40 -26.96 11.51
C PRO A 303 -13.95 -27.33 11.15
N SER A 304 -13.56 -27.12 9.88
CA SER A 304 -12.19 -27.34 9.40
C SER A 304 -11.28 -26.11 9.54
N VAL A 305 -11.75 -25.00 10.07
CA VAL A 305 -10.98 -23.76 10.20
C VAL A 305 -10.82 -23.37 11.66
N SER A 306 -9.59 -23.23 12.09
CA SER A 306 -9.25 -22.85 13.47
C SER A 306 -8.46 -21.55 13.49
N LEU A 307 -8.90 -20.60 14.30
CA LEU A 307 -8.08 -19.42 14.66
C LEU A 307 -7.12 -19.84 15.77
N VAL A 308 -5.83 -19.60 15.57
CA VAL A 308 -4.80 -19.76 16.58
C VAL A 308 -4.33 -18.37 17.00
N ASP A 309 -4.97 -17.82 18.03
CA ASP A 309 -4.57 -16.52 18.57
C ASP A 309 -3.33 -16.66 19.45
N THR A 310 -2.32 -15.83 19.17
CA THR A 310 -1.04 -15.84 19.90
C THR A 310 -1.00 -14.76 20.99
N ALA A 311 -2.12 -14.12 21.28
CA ALA A 311 -2.25 -13.03 22.26
C ALA A 311 -1.14 -11.96 22.12
N GLY A 312 -0.85 -11.55 20.89
CA GLY A 312 0.15 -10.52 20.56
C GLY A 312 1.61 -11.01 20.50
N LYS A 313 1.92 -12.21 20.98
CA LYS A 313 3.32 -12.73 21.04
C LYS A 313 3.85 -13.18 19.67
N GLY A 314 2.96 -13.60 18.76
CA GLY A 314 3.32 -14.23 17.49
C GLY A 314 3.64 -15.72 17.64
N VAL A 315 3.98 -16.37 16.53
CA VAL A 315 4.40 -17.77 16.49
C VAL A 315 5.72 -17.95 17.24
N GLU A 316 5.79 -18.94 18.13
CA GLU A 316 6.96 -19.21 18.97
C GLU A 316 8.13 -19.78 18.14
N ARG A 317 7.87 -20.82 17.36
CA ARG A 317 8.84 -21.46 16.46
C ARG A 317 8.14 -22.30 15.40
N ILE A 318 8.90 -22.66 14.38
CA ILE A 318 8.51 -23.61 13.33
C ILE A 318 9.43 -24.84 13.45
N THR A 319 8.85 -26.03 13.38
CA THR A 319 9.58 -27.30 13.35
C THR A 319 9.55 -27.91 11.96
N GLU A 320 10.07 -29.11 11.79
CA GLU A 320 10.08 -29.80 10.50
C GLU A 320 8.68 -30.04 9.92
N ASN A 321 7.64 -30.16 10.77
CA ASN A 321 6.28 -30.51 10.35
C ASN A 321 5.16 -29.74 11.08
N ALA A 322 5.51 -28.74 11.92
CA ALA A 322 4.51 -28.04 12.71
C ALA A 322 4.86 -26.57 12.96
N VAL A 323 3.84 -25.79 13.26
CA VAL A 323 3.94 -24.45 13.86
C VAL A 323 3.65 -24.58 15.35
N VAL A 324 4.47 -23.97 16.21
CA VAL A 324 4.32 -24.03 17.66
C VAL A 324 3.90 -22.68 18.21
N VAL A 325 2.84 -22.68 19.02
CA VAL A 325 2.30 -21.51 19.73
C VAL A 325 2.04 -21.90 21.19
N ASP A 326 2.62 -21.18 22.15
CA ASP A 326 2.52 -21.41 23.58
C ASP A 326 2.74 -22.91 23.96
N GLY A 327 3.74 -23.55 23.32
CA GLY A 327 4.11 -24.94 23.54
C GLY A 327 3.22 -25.98 22.82
N VAL A 328 2.11 -25.57 22.21
CA VAL A 328 1.22 -26.44 21.42
C VAL A 328 1.71 -26.56 19.99
N SER A 329 1.84 -27.79 19.48
CA SER A 329 2.27 -28.06 18.11
C SER A 329 1.06 -28.27 17.20
N TYR A 330 0.96 -27.48 16.14
CA TYR A 330 -0.03 -27.59 15.08
C TYR A 330 0.64 -28.21 13.86
N GLU A 331 0.40 -29.50 13.66
CA GLU A 331 0.96 -30.22 12.51
C GLU A 331 0.32 -29.77 11.20
N ILE A 332 1.15 -29.45 10.21
CA ILE A 332 0.73 -28.95 8.90
C ILE A 332 1.54 -29.57 7.76
N ASP A 333 0.94 -29.65 6.61
CA ASP A 333 1.55 -30.14 5.37
C ASP A 333 2.00 -28.97 4.46
N CYS A 334 1.37 -27.79 4.64
CA CYS A 334 1.66 -26.57 3.89
C CYS A 334 1.65 -25.36 4.82
N LEU A 335 2.66 -24.49 4.67
CA LEU A 335 2.74 -23.22 5.41
C LEU A 335 2.75 -22.02 4.44
N ILE A 336 1.76 -21.14 4.57
CA ILE A 336 1.57 -19.95 3.74
C ILE A 336 1.91 -18.71 4.56
N TYR A 337 2.82 -17.88 4.05
CA TYR A 337 3.16 -16.60 4.67
C TYR A 337 2.32 -15.47 4.08
N ALA A 338 1.40 -14.93 4.87
CA ALA A 338 0.63 -13.72 4.60
C ALA A 338 1.21 -12.53 5.40
N THR A 339 2.53 -12.44 5.43
CA THR A 339 3.32 -11.59 6.34
C THR A 339 3.71 -10.23 5.74
N GLY A 340 3.14 -9.90 4.58
CA GLY A 340 3.30 -8.59 3.95
C GLY A 340 4.63 -8.40 3.23
N PHE A 341 5.07 -7.15 3.14
CA PHE A 341 6.16 -6.71 2.28
C PHE A 341 7.14 -5.82 3.02
N GLU A 342 8.32 -5.61 2.44
CA GLU A 342 9.36 -4.68 2.92
C GLU A 342 8.91 -3.21 2.70
N VAL A 343 7.87 -2.75 3.40
CA VAL A 343 7.29 -1.40 3.23
C VAL A 343 8.01 -0.37 4.08
N GLY A 344 8.32 -0.69 5.34
CA GLY A 344 8.94 0.22 6.31
C GLY A 344 10.47 0.14 6.36
N THR A 345 11.13 -0.50 5.40
CA THR A 345 12.59 -0.67 5.36
C THR A 345 13.25 0.38 4.47
N SER A 346 14.61 0.45 4.50
CA SER A 346 15.36 1.39 3.67
C SER A 346 14.99 1.26 2.18
N TYR A 347 15.12 2.36 1.45
CA TYR A 347 14.74 2.39 0.04
C TYR A 347 15.51 1.35 -0.79
N VAL A 348 16.83 1.25 -0.56
CA VAL A 348 17.71 0.28 -1.24
C VAL A 348 17.29 -1.16 -0.95
N ARG A 349 16.91 -1.49 0.27
CA ARG A 349 16.37 -2.80 0.60
C ARG A 349 15.06 -3.09 -0.15
N ARG A 350 14.21 -2.11 -0.32
CA ARG A 350 12.95 -2.23 -1.09
C ARG A 350 13.20 -2.34 -2.59
N SER A 351 14.07 -1.49 -3.15
CA SER A 351 14.41 -1.50 -4.59
C SER A 351 15.26 -2.70 -4.98
N GLY A 352 16.20 -3.10 -4.13
CA GLY A 352 17.08 -4.23 -4.32
C GLY A 352 18.43 -3.91 -4.94
N TYR A 353 18.73 -2.62 -5.15
CA TYR A 353 19.99 -2.14 -5.68
C TYR A 353 20.33 -0.78 -5.09
N GLU A 354 21.60 -0.40 -5.12
CA GLU A 354 22.12 0.89 -4.67
C GLU A 354 22.17 1.89 -5.83
N LEU A 355 22.03 3.17 -5.47
CA LEU A 355 22.27 4.30 -6.36
C LEU A 355 23.49 5.04 -5.87
N HIS A 356 24.42 5.35 -6.77
CA HIS A 356 25.54 6.25 -6.50
C HIS A 356 25.36 7.53 -7.31
N GLY A 357 25.17 8.63 -6.61
CA GLY A 357 25.04 9.97 -7.18
C GLY A 357 26.40 10.62 -7.44
N ARG A 358 26.43 11.93 -7.27
CA ARG A 358 27.65 12.74 -7.48
C ARG A 358 28.75 12.30 -6.52
N ASP A 359 29.99 12.36 -7.00
CA ASP A 359 31.20 11.96 -6.24
C ASP A 359 31.11 10.53 -5.65
N GLY A 360 30.26 9.66 -6.21
CA GLY A 360 30.06 8.30 -5.75
C GLY A 360 29.26 8.16 -4.46
N LEU A 361 28.58 9.22 -4.01
CA LEU A 361 27.74 9.20 -2.81
C LEU A 361 26.60 8.19 -2.97
N SER A 362 26.50 7.20 -2.06
CA SER A 362 25.39 6.27 -2.07
C SER A 362 24.10 6.90 -1.55
N LEU A 363 22.93 6.46 -2.06
CA LEU A 363 21.65 6.91 -1.53
C LEU A 363 21.46 6.43 -0.08
N SER A 364 22.00 5.27 0.27
CA SER A 364 22.00 4.75 1.64
C SER A 364 22.74 5.67 2.60
N ASP A 365 23.94 6.15 2.23
CA ASP A 365 24.71 7.08 3.05
C ASP A 365 24.02 8.46 3.13
N LYS A 366 23.51 8.97 1.99
CA LYS A 366 22.75 10.23 1.94
C LYS A 366 21.58 10.24 2.90
N TRP A 367 20.85 9.12 2.97
CA TRP A 367 19.64 8.99 3.79
C TRP A 367 19.86 8.27 5.13
N GLU A 368 21.10 8.02 5.54
CA GLU A 368 21.42 7.41 6.83
C GLU A 368 20.78 8.18 8.00
N GLN A 369 20.79 9.51 7.91
CA GLN A 369 20.20 10.41 8.89
C GLN A 369 18.74 10.81 8.58
N GLY A 370 18.01 9.99 7.83
CA GLY A 370 16.63 10.19 7.39
C GLY A 370 16.55 10.63 5.94
N VAL A 371 15.38 10.42 5.35
CA VAL A 371 15.10 10.77 3.95
C VAL A 371 15.20 12.28 3.77
N ARG A 372 15.83 12.70 2.68
CA ARG A 372 16.02 14.09 2.29
C ARG A 372 15.66 14.26 0.82
N THR A 373 14.61 15.02 0.56
CA THR A 373 14.13 15.28 -0.81
C THR A 373 13.54 16.68 -0.92
N LEU A 374 13.32 17.12 -2.15
CA LEU A 374 12.34 18.17 -2.48
C LEU A 374 11.09 17.48 -3.04
N HIS A 375 9.91 17.82 -2.54
CA HIS A 375 8.59 17.30 -2.93
C HIS A 375 8.46 15.76 -2.86
N GLY A 376 9.31 15.08 -2.07
CA GLY A 376 9.33 13.61 -2.02
C GLY A 376 9.91 12.93 -3.26
N MET A 377 10.43 13.67 -4.25
CA MET A 377 10.82 13.13 -5.56
C MET A 377 12.26 13.39 -5.95
N HIS A 378 12.87 14.47 -5.49
CA HIS A 378 14.24 14.84 -5.86
C HIS A 378 15.15 14.79 -4.64
N SER A 379 16.34 14.21 -4.75
CA SER A 379 17.36 14.27 -3.69
C SER A 379 18.61 14.97 -4.22
N ARG A 380 19.14 15.92 -3.44
CA ARG A 380 20.40 16.60 -3.75
C ARG A 380 21.52 15.58 -3.92
N ASP A 381 22.42 15.81 -4.85
CA ASP A 381 23.53 14.93 -5.26
C ASP A 381 23.10 13.72 -6.09
N PHE A 382 21.79 13.64 -6.48
CA PHE A 382 21.23 12.63 -7.38
C PHE A 382 20.54 13.32 -8.57
N PRO A 383 21.29 14.01 -9.44
CA PRO A 383 20.69 14.77 -10.53
C PRO A 383 19.93 13.87 -11.52
N ASN A 384 18.90 14.41 -12.16
CA ASN A 384 18.08 13.71 -13.14
C ASN A 384 17.44 12.39 -12.62
N CYS A 385 17.40 12.20 -11.30
CA CYS A 385 16.81 11.04 -10.64
C CYS A 385 15.53 11.45 -9.90
N PHE A 386 14.44 10.76 -10.21
CA PHE A 386 13.12 11.01 -9.62
C PHE A 386 12.63 9.77 -8.90
N ILE A 387 12.16 9.93 -7.67
CA ILE A 387 11.69 8.83 -6.83
C ILE A 387 10.18 8.97 -6.64
N LEU A 388 9.40 8.01 -7.15
CA LEU A 388 7.95 7.98 -6.94
C LEU A 388 7.63 7.10 -5.73
N SER A 389 7.14 7.72 -4.68
CA SER A 389 6.78 7.03 -3.43
C SER A 389 5.81 7.88 -2.60
N ASN A 390 5.40 7.39 -1.44
CA ASN A 390 4.65 8.14 -0.44
C ASN A 390 5.55 8.79 0.63
N THR A 391 6.86 8.60 0.56
CA THR A 391 7.81 9.20 1.51
C THR A 391 8.00 10.67 1.18
N GLN A 392 7.77 11.54 2.15
CA GLN A 392 7.81 13.00 2.01
C GLN A 392 6.91 13.57 0.89
N SER A 393 5.89 12.81 0.49
CA SER A 393 4.93 13.18 -0.57
C SER A 393 3.49 12.82 -0.16
N ALA A 394 2.53 12.86 -1.09
CA ALA A 394 1.15 12.52 -0.78
C ALA A 394 0.98 11.07 -0.31
N PHE A 395 0.16 10.91 0.72
CA PHE A 395 -0.38 9.62 1.13
C PHE A 395 -1.91 9.67 1.01
N THR A 396 -2.46 8.78 0.20
CA THR A 396 -3.91 8.59 0.08
C THR A 396 -4.21 7.10 -0.07
N VAL A 397 -5.41 6.69 0.31
CA VAL A 397 -5.87 5.30 0.15
C VAL A 397 -5.95 4.88 -1.32
N ASN A 398 -6.17 5.85 -2.24
CA ASN A 398 -6.02 5.66 -3.68
C ASN A 398 -4.57 5.92 -4.14
N PHE A 399 -3.70 4.97 -3.88
CA PHE A 399 -2.27 5.10 -4.21
C PHE A 399 -1.97 5.38 -5.70
N PRO A 400 -2.67 4.76 -6.70
CA PRO A 400 -2.50 5.12 -8.10
C PRO A 400 -2.77 6.60 -8.42
N HIS A 401 -3.73 7.25 -7.74
CA HIS A 401 -3.97 8.69 -7.89
C HIS A 401 -2.76 9.52 -7.42
N ALA A 402 -2.19 9.21 -6.26
CA ALA A 402 -0.99 9.89 -5.79
C ALA A 402 0.19 9.74 -6.77
N LEU A 403 0.37 8.55 -7.32
CA LEU A 403 1.41 8.32 -8.33
C LEU A 403 1.14 9.08 -9.64
N ALA A 404 -0.12 9.22 -10.07
CA ALA A 404 -0.49 9.98 -11.24
C ALA A 404 -0.14 11.48 -11.09
N GLU A 405 -0.41 12.06 -9.93
CA GLU A 405 -0.05 13.46 -9.64
C GLU A 405 1.47 13.69 -9.59
N GLN A 406 2.22 12.75 -8.99
CA GLN A 406 3.68 12.78 -9.04
C GLN A 406 4.21 12.63 -10.48
N ALA A 407 3.62 11.77 -11.29
CA ALA A 407 4.00 11.57 -12.69
C ALA A 407 3.73 12.82 -13.55
N LYS A 408 2.61 13.54 -13.32
CA LYS A 408 2.33 14.83 -13.96
C LYS A 408 3.42 15.85 -13.62
N HIS A 409 3.82 15.94 -12.37
CA HIS A 409 4.88 16.85 -11.90
C HIS A 409 6.24 16.50 -12.52
N LEU A 410 6.61 15.23 -12.52
CA LEU A 410 7.81 14.72 -13.17
C LEU A 410 7.81 15.03 -14.68
N ALA A 411 6.70 14.75 -15.38
CA ALA A 411 6.58 15.00 -16.80
C ALA A 411 6.74 16.49 -17.15
N TYR A 412 6.20 17.38 -16.32
CA TYR A 412 6.38 18.83 -16.47
C TYR A 412 7.86 19.22 -16.43
N ILE A 413 8.62 18.73 -15.43
CA ILE A 413 10.06 19.04 -15.27
C ILE A 413 10.88 18.48 -16.43
N VAL A 414 10.64 17.22 -16.81
CA VAL A 414 11.34 16.58 -17.92
C VAL A 414 11.07 17.28 -19.24
N ASN A 415 9.82 17.66 -19.52
CA ASN A 415 9.44 18.41 -20.72
C ASN A 415 10.13 19.79 -20.75
N HIS A 416 10.16 20.51 -19.63
CA HIS A 416 10.88 21.76 -19.52
C HIS A 416 12.38 21.60 -19.83
N ALA A 417 13.01 20.60 -19.23
CA ALA A 417 14.43 20.30 -19.45
C ALA A 417 14.73 19.93 -20.91
N LEU A 418 13.85 19.17 -21.55
CA LEU A 418 14.01 18.80 -22.96
C LEU A 418 13.82 20.00 -23.89
N ALA A 419 12.85 20.85 -23.63
CA ALA A 419 12.54 22.04 -24.45
C ALA A 419 13.64 23.12 -24.36
N ASN A 420 14.38 23.18 -23.25
CA ASN A 420 15.41 24.20 -22.99
C ASN A 420 16.83 23.62 -23.04
N GLU A 421 17.00 22.43 -23.59
CA GLU A 421 18.32 21.73 -23.73
C GLU A 421 19.08 21.54 -22.41
N VAL A 422 18.37 21.60 -21.25
CA VAL A 422 18.94 21.39 -19.92
C VAL A 422 19.46 19.96 -19.80
N THR A 423 20.72 19.78 -19.48
CA THR A 423 21.34 18.43 -19.37
C THR A 423 21.30 17.86 -17.98
N ARG A 424 21.20 18.74 -16.95
CA ARG A 424 21.16 18.35 -15.54
C ARG A 424 20.07 19.15 -14.81
N VAL A 425 19.20 18.42 -14.11
CA VAL A 425 18.19 18.94 -13.19
C VAL A 425 18.53 18.40 -11.79
N GLU A 426 18.74 19.27 -10.83
CA GLU A 426 19.14 18.89 -9.48
C GLU A 426 18.46 19.82 -8.47
N THR A 427 18.01 19.31 -7.33
CA THR A 427 17.45 20.17 -6.27
C THR A 427 18.55 20.97 -5.57
N THR A 428 18.25 22.22 -5.17
CA THR A 428 19.15 23.02 -4.32
C THR A 428 19.21 22.44 -2.91
N ARG A 429 20.28 22.71 -2.19
CA ARG A 429 20.42 22.30 -0.79
C ARG A 429 19.37 22.98 0.08
N GLU A 430 19.17 24.26 -0.14
CA GLU A 430 18.23 25.09 0.60
C GLU A 430 16.79 24.60 0.45
N ALA A 431 16.38 24.22 -0.76
CA ALA A 431 15.04 23.70 -1.03
C ALA A 431 14.85 22.30 -0.42
N GLU A 432 15.85 21.43 -0.50
CA GLU A 432 15.82 20.12 0.16
C GLU A 432 15.71 20.27 1.68
N ASP A 433 16.51 21.16 2.30
CA ASP A 433 16.51 21.41 3.74
C ASP A 433 15.14 21.97 4.20
N ALA A 434 14.62 22.98 3.51
CA ALA A 434 13.32 23.58 3.80
C ALA A 434 12.16 22.57 3.67
N TRP A 435 12.23 21.67 2.69
CA TRP A 435 11.22 20.61 2.54
C TRP A 435 11.28 19.61 3.69
N VAL A 436 12.47 19.19 4.11
CA VAL A 436 12.64 18.30 5.28
C VAL A 436 12.08 18.94 6.54
N GLU A 437 12.34 20.23 6.78
CA GLU A 437 11.76 20.96 7.92
C GLU A 437 10.24 21.03 7.84
N THR A 438 9.68 21.25 6.67
CA THR A 438 8.24 21.22 6.42
C THR A 438 7.64 19.87 6.80
N ILE A 439 8.22 18.77 6.33
CA ILE A 439 7.77 17.41 6.66
C ILE A 439 7.82 17.16 8.17
N ILE A 440 8.93 17.48 8.82
CA ILE A 440 9.07 17.29 10.28
C ILE A 440 8.05 18.12 11.06
N SER A 441 7.82 19.36 10.65
CA SER A 441 6.89 20.26 11.33
C SER A 441 5.44 19.77 11.26
N LEU A 442 5.05 19.15 10.12
CA LEU A 442 3.70 18.63 9.89
C LEU A 442 3.49 17.21 10.47
N ALA A 443 4.57 16.51 10.86
CA ALA A 443 4.48 15.13 11.34
C ALA A 443 4.19 14.99 12.85
N ARG A 444 4.25 16.08 13.65
CA ARG A 444 4.29 16.04 15.14
C ARG A 444 3.11 15.31 15.77
N ASP A 445 1.89 15.56 15.30
CA ASP A 445 0.68 14.94 15.88
C ASP A 445 0.53 13.47 15.45
N GLY A 446 0.95 13.12 14.22
CA GLY A 446 0.91 11.76 13.72
C GLY A 446 1.89 10.82 14.41
N GLN A 447 3.03 11.32 14.87
CA GLN A 447 4.03 10.51 15.55
C GLN A 447 3.52 9.96 16.89
N LYS A 448 2.90 10.83 17.73
CA LYS A 448 2.29 10.42 19.00
C LYS A 448 1.24 9.34 18.81
N PHE A 449 0.38 9.49 17.79
CA PHE A 449 -0.62 8.49 17.46
C PHE A 449 0.02 7.12 17.14
N LEU A 450 1.09 7.09 16.33
CA LEU A 450 1.79 5.85 15.97
C LEU A 450 2.50 5.17 17.14
N GLU A 451 2.98 5.93 18.11
CA GLU A 451 3.60 5.41 19.35
C GLU A 451 2.58 4.70 20.25
N GLU A 452 1.33 5.16 20.27
CA GLU A 452 0.24 4.57 21.05
C GLU A 452 -0.39 3.33 20.36
N CYS A 453 -0.07 3.09 19.09
CA CYS A 453 -0.66 2.03 18.29
C CYS A 453 -0.11 0.63 18.58
N THR A 454 -0.96 -0.39 18.44
CA THR A 454 -0.53 -1.79 18.43
C THR A 454 0.54 -2.04 17.35
N PRO A 455 1.49 -2.96 17.57
CA PRO A 455 2.53 -3.27 16.61
C PRO A 455 1.99 -3.65 15.21
N GLY A 456 2.50 -2.99 14.20
CA GLY A 456 2.13 -3.20 12.81
C GLY A 456 3.12 -2.53 11.85
N TYR A 457 2.92 -2.68 10.55
CA TYR A 457 3.85 -2.10 9.58
C TYR A 457 3.80 -0.55 9.51
N TYR A 458 2.72 0.09 10.00
CA TYR A 458 2.62 1.55 10.06
C TYR A 458 3.57 2.17 11.10
N ASN A 459 3.85 1.44 12.20
CA ASN A 459 4.71 1.92 13.28
C ASN A 459 5.97 1.04 13.45
N ASN A 460 6.46 0.45 12.36
CA ASN A 460 7.64 -0.40 12.35
C ASN A 460 7.62 -1.48 13.45
N GLU A 461 6.50 -2.21 13.52
CA GLU A 461 6.27 -3.30 14.49
C GLU A 461 6.30 -2.82 15.96
N GLY A 462 5.78 -1.63 16.23
CA GLY A 462 5.74 -1.01 17.55
C GLY A 462 7.04 -0.33 17.97
N LYS A 463 7.96 -0.13 17.03
CA LYS A 463 9.22 0.58 17.24
C LYS A 463 9.39 1.68 16.19
N PRO A 464 8.54 2.73 16.24
CA PRO A 464 8.73 3.87 15.36
C PRO A 464 10.13 4.43 15.60
N GLY A 465 10.93 4.54 14.55
CA GLY A 465 12.29 5.08 14.66
C GLY A 465 12.26 6.57 14.99
N GLU A 466 13.33 7.10 15.57
CA GLU A 466 13.50 8.52 15.90
C GLU A 466 13.23 9.46 14.71
N ARG A 467 13.34 8.95 13.49
CA ARG A 467 13.15 9.69 12.24
C ARG A 467 11.84 9.36 11.52
N SER A 468 10.89 8.73 12.22
CA SER A 468 9.59 8.36 11.64
C SER A 468 8.85 9.58 11.08
N GLY A 469 8.93 10.74 11.74
CA GLY A 469 8.36 11.99 11.26
C GLY A 469 8.99 12.47 9.95
N GLN A 470 10.32 12.50 9.86
CA GLN A 470 11.06 12.88 8.64
C GLN A 470 10.83 11.92 7.47
N ASN A 471 10.70 10.61 7.76
CA ASN A 471 10.50 9.56 6.75
C ASN A 471 9.03 9.36 6.38
N GLY A 472 8.13 10.10 7.03
CA GLY A 472 6.69 10.04 6.81
C GLY A 472 6.22 10.76 5.54
N PRO A 473 4.92 10.71 5.28
CA PRO A 473 4.30 11.49 4.21
C PRO A 473 4.14 12.96 4.59
N TYR A 474 3.70 13.78 3.62
CA TYR A 474 3.33 15.17 3.84
C TYR A 474 2.10 15.27 4.76
N GLY A 475 2.30 15.78 5.97
CA GLY A 475 1.31 15.69 7.07
C GLY A 475 0.07 16.56 6.90
N ALA A 476 0.05 17.53 5.97
CA ALA A 476 -1.14 18.33 5.68
C ALA A 476 -2.14 17.63 4.73
N GLY A 477 -1.85 16.39 4.30
CA GLY A 477 -2.74 15.56 3.50
C GLY A 477 -2.53 15.69 1.99
N SER A 478 -3.10 14.72 1.26
CA SER A 478 -2.88 14.59 -0.19
C SER A 478 -3.45 15.75 -1.00
N VAL A 479 -4.61 16.29 -0.64
CA VAL A 479 -5.23 17.43 -1.34
C VAL A 479 -4.30 18.64 -1.32
N LYS A 480 -3.80 19.02 -0.13
CA LYS A 480 -2.87 20.14 0.02
C LYS A 480 -1.55 19.92 -0.71
N PHE A 481 -1.07 18.68 -0.74
CA PHE A 481 0.12 18.34 -1.51
C PHE A 481 -0.08 18.51 -3.01
N PHE A 482 -1.22 18.07 -3.55
CA PHE A 482 -1.53 18.23 -4.97
C PHE A 482 -1.72 19.69 -5.36
N GLU A 483 -2.41 20.48 -4.51
CA GLU A 483 -2.51 21.94 -4.68
C GLU A 483 -1.12 22.61 -4.72
N LEU A 484 -0.21 22.22 -3.81
CA LEU A 484 1.16 22.71 -3.78
C LEU A 484 1.92 22.40 -5.07
N LEU A 485 1.88 21.15 -5.55
CA LEU A 485 2.54 20.78 -6.79
C LEU A 485 1.95 21.49 -8.00
N GLN A 486 0.62 21.72 -8.02
CA GLN A 486 -0.04 22.45 -9.10
C GLN A 486 0.38 23.91 -9.11
N ALA A 487 0.31 24.59 -7.96
CA ALA A 487 0.74 25.98 -7.81
C ALA A 487 2.20 26.18 -8.24
N TRP A 488 3.10 25.26 -7.85
CA TRP A 488 4.49 25.28 -8.25
C TRP A 488 4.68 25.17 -9.78
N ARG A 489 3.90 24.33 -10.44
CA ARG A 489 3.91 24.20 -11.91
C ARG A 489 3.35 25.46 -12.60
N ASP A 490 2.28 26.05 -12.05
CA ASP A 490 1.61 27.23 -12.61
C ASP A 490 2.49 28.47 -12.50
N GLU A 491 3.31 28.57 -11.46
CA GLU A 491 4.28 29.64 -11.30
C GLU A 491 5.41 29.55 -12.35
N GLY A 492 5.81 28.35 -12.76
CA GLY A 492 6.73 28.10 -13.86
C GLY A 492 8.19 28.46 -13.58
N SER A 493 8.53 28.91 -12.38
CA SER A 493 9.90 29.33 -11.99
C SER A 493 10.86 28.16 -11.80
N LEU A 494 10.34 26.93 -11.60
CA LEU A 494 11.09 25.75 -11.17
C LEU A 494 11.88 25.99 -9.87
N GLU A 495 11.30 26.77 -8.95
CA GLU A 495 11.93 27.12 -7.69
C GLU A 495 12.45 25.88 -6.95
N GLY A 496 13.69 25.98 -6.42
CA GLY A 496 14.35 24.88 -5.72
C GLY A 496 15.09 23.90 -6.63
N LEU A 497 15.09 24.10 -7.96
CA LEU A 497 15.88 23.31 -8.91
C LEU A 497 17.01 24.13 -9.53
N GLU A 498 18.18 23.54 -9.62
CA GLU A 498 19.33 23.98 -10.42
C GLU A 498 19.24 23.31 -11.79
N LEU A 499 19.30 24.12 -12.86
CA LEU A 499 19.24 23.67 -14.23
C LEU A 499 20.54 24.02 -14.96
N SER A 500 21.17 23.05 -15.63
CA SER A 500 22.42 23.29 -16.39
C SER A 500 22.57 22.41 -17.63
#